data_49ce4e936be79472fc94e74c7ef1915b
#
_entry.id   49ce4e936be79472fc94e74c7ef1915b
#
_cell.length_a   1.000
_cell.length_b   1.000
_cell.length_c   1.000
_cell.angle_alpha   90.00
_cell.angle_beta   90.00
_cell.angle_gamma   90.00
#
_symmetry.space_group_name_H-M   'P 1'
#
loop_
_entity.id
_entity.type
_entity.pdbx_description
1 polymer ?
#
loop_
_entity_poly.entity_id
_entity_poly.type
_entity_poly.pdbx_seq_one_letter_code
_entity_poly.pdbx_strand_id
1 'polypeptide(L)'
;MKTAFLYGQLDEEIYMEQPEGFKVPSSGNKVYCLLCALYGLKQTALAWNKELHKSLLKLGFKRSKADPGVYYYRDKSGIMLFVVYVDDGLLMSNSPTLLKKKKTAFLKVWEARDMGAVKEYLGFQIIRNREKCTMILHQHPYVLKVLKRFQMENIKHVRTPLPSGYQPEKAPVDYKADASDRQ
;
A
#
# COMPACT_ATOMS: atom_id res chain seq x y z
N MET A 1 5.66 5.65 -5.73
CA MET A 1 5.39 6.86 -6.57
C MET A 1 5.28 8.04 -5.63
N LYS A 2 5.72 9.23 -6.02
CA LYS A 2 5.54 10.40 -5.17
C LYS A 2 4.14 10.97 -5.35
N THR A 3 3.51 11.39 -4.26
CA THR A 3 2.22 12.11 -4.26
C THR A 3 1.15 11.48 -5.15
N ALA A 4 1.06 10.16 -5.14
CA ALA A 4 0.22 9.38 -6.06
C ALA A 4 -1.22 9.92 -6.17
N PHE A 5 -1.82 10.25 -5.06
CA PHE A 5 -3.19 10.72 -5.04
C PHE A 5 -3.42 12.08 -5.72
N LEU A 6 -2.40 12.93 -5.79
CA LEU A 6 -2.52 14.23 -6.44
C LEU A 6 -2.60 14.15 -7.98
N TYR A 7 -2.33 12.97 -8.56
CA TYR A 7 -2.55 12.75 -10.00
C TYR A 7 -3.98 12.36 -10.35
N GLY A 8 -4.82 12.03 -9.34
CA GLY A 8 -6.22 11.67 -9.58
C GLY A 8 -7.04 12.85 -10.09
N GLN A 9 -7.71 12.69 -11.23
CA GLN A 9 -8.65 13.68 -11.72
C GLN A 9 -9.96 13.55 -10.94
N LEU A 10 -10.56 14.69 -10.57
CA LEU A 10 -11.86 14.74 -9.93
C LEU A 10 -12.95 14.79 -10.99
N ASP A 11 -13.96 13.96 -10.83
CA ASP A 11 -15.15 13.95 -11.70
C ASP A 11 -16.23 14.94 -11.17
N GLU A 12 -16.01 15.54 -9.98
CA GLU A 12 -16.94 16.42 -9.27
C GLU A 12 -16.23 17.70 -8.80
N GLU A 13 -16.96 18.80 -8.70
CA GLU A 13 -16.48 20.03 -8.08
C GLU A 13 -16.40 19.85 -6.56
N ILE A 14 -15.20 19.98 -6.01
CA ILE A 14 -14.93 19.88 -4.58
C ILE A 14 -14.28 21.16 -4.11
N TYR A 15 -14.83 21.72 -3.06
CA TYR A 15 -14.36 22.96 -2.46
C TYR A 15 -13.71 22.69 -1.12
N MET A 16 -12.63 23.42 -0.84
CA MET A 16 -11.86 23.36 0.39
C MET A 16 -11.72 24.76 0.98
N GLU A 17 -11.84 24.87 2.28
CA GLU A 17 -11.53 26.11 2.99
C GLU A 17 -10.05 26.47 2.80
N GLN A 18 -9.75 27.76 2.85
CA GLN A 18 -8.36 28.21 2.77
C GLN A 18 -7.58 27.68 3.97
N PRO A 19 -6.43 26.97 3.74
CA PRO A 19 -5.62 26.44 4.82
C PRO A 19 -5.13 27.54 5.76
N GLU A 20 -4.93 27.18 7.01
CA GLU A 20 -4.36 28.08 8.00
C GLU A 20 -2.99 28.59 7.55
N GLY A 21 -2.73 29.89 7.68
CA GLY A 21 -1.51 30.54 7.15
C GLY A 21 -1.54 30.92 5.67
N PHE A 22 -2.54 30.45 4.90
CA PHE A 22 -2.74 30.80 3.49
C PHE A 22 -4.03 31.56 3.23
N LYS A 23 -4.67 32.05 4.29
CA LYS A 23 -5.88 32.88 4.18
C LYS A 23 -5.51 34.26 3.63
N VAL A 24 -6.11 34.63 2.51
CA VAL A 24 -5.91 35.95 1.92
C VAL A 24 -6.83 36.95 2.62
N PRO A 25 -6.33 37.99 3.30
CA PRO A 25 -7.13 38.90 4.11
C PRO A 25 -8.29 39.56 3.35
N SER A 26 -8.13 39.79 2.05
CA SER A 26 -9.13 40.40 1.18
C SER A 26 -10.10 39.42 0.52
N SER A 27 -9.99 38.12 0.82
CA SER A 27 -10.74 37.07 0.11
C SER A 27 -12.14 36.81 0.69
N GLY A 28 -12.48 37.36 1.87
CA GLY A 28 -13.74 37.08 2.54
C GLY A 28 -13.97 35.59 2.75
N ASN A 29 -15.15 35.09 2.36
CA ASN A 29 -15.54 33.69 2.47
C ASN A 29 -15.15 32.84 1.24
N LYS A 30 -14.11 33.22 0.47
CA LYS A 30 -13.66 32.46 -0.68
C LYS A 30 -13.05 31.12 -0.28
N VAL A 31 -13.36 30.08 -1.04
CA VAL A 31 -12.85 28.73 -0.89
C VAL A 31 -12.02 28.35 -2.13
N TYR A 32 -11.17 27.34 -2.01
CA TYR A 32 -10.47 26.78 -3.15
C TYR A 32 -11.32 25.70 -3.83
N CYS A 33 -11.44 25.80 -5.15
CA CYS A 33 -11.94 24.69 -5.95
C CYS A 33 -10.76 23.76 -6.25
N LEU A 34 -10.87 22.49 -5.89
CA LEU A 34 -9.80 21.50 -6.11
C LEU A 34 -9.75 21.11 -7.58
N LEU A 35 -8.57 21.19 -8.19
CA LEU A 35 -8.32 20.79 -9.57
C LEU A 35 -7.97 19.30 -9.69
N CYS A 36 -7.45 18.70 -8.62
CA CYS A 36 -7.05 17.30 -8.53
C CYS A 36 -7.44 16.74 -7.17
N ALA A 37 -7.43 15.42 -7.07
CA ALA A 37 -7.67 14.73 -5.82
C ALA A 37 -6.65 15.11 -4.75
N LEU A 38 -7.08 15.12 -3.50
CA LEU A 38 -6.28 15.43 -2.33
C LEU A 38 -6.37 14.28 -1.32
N TYR A 39 -5.32 14.11 -0.51
CA TYR A 39 -5.35 13.14 0.60
C TYR A 39 -6.49 13.48 1.56
N GLY A 40 -7.25 12.45 1.95
CA GLY A 40 -8.41 12.58 2.85
C GLY A 40 -9.79 12.60 2.15
N LEU A 41 -9.86 12.83 0.85
CA LEU A 41 -11.12 12.71 0.13
C LEU A 41 -11.49 11.24 -0.11
N LYS A 42 -12.77 10.90 0.00
CA LYS A 42 -13.27 9.52 -0.19
C LYS A 42 -12.97 8.94 -1.58
N GLN A 43 -13.05 9.76 -2.63
CA GLN A 43 -12.89 9.37 -4.03
C GLN A 43 -11.44 9.36 -4.52
N THR A 44 -10.49 9.84 -3.72
CA THR A 44 -9.08 10.00 -4.12
C THR A 44 -8.44 8.69 -4.60
N ALA A 45 -8.64 7.61 -3.85
CA ALA A 45 -8.08 6.32 -4.21
C ALA A 45 -8.61 5.77 -5.54
N LEU A 46 -9.90 6.00 -5.82
CA LEU A 46 -10.53 5.63 -7.09
C LEU A 46 -10.01 6.49 -8.25
N ALA A 47 -9.91 7.80 -8.06
CA ALA A 47 -9.41 8.74 -9.06
C ALA A 47 -7.97 8.38 -9.46
N TRP A 48 -7.09 8.17 -8.48
CA TRP A 48 -5.73 7.69 -8.71
C TRP A 48 -5.68 6.35 -9.44
N ASN A 49 -6.49 5.36 -8.99
CA ASN A 49 -6.52 4.05 -9.63
C ASN A 49 -6.94 4.13 -11.11
N LYS A 50 -7.90 5.00 -11.47
CA LYS A 50 -8.32 5.25 -12.85
C LYS A 50 -7.15 5.75 -13.71
N GLU A 51 -6.37 6.73 -13.21
CA GLU A 51 -5.25 7.31 -13.96
C GLU A 51 -4.08 6.31 -14.12
N LEU A 52 -3.73 5.60 -13.04
CA LEU A 52 -2.72 4.56 -13.11
C LEU A 52 -3.12 3.44 -14.06
N HIS A 53 -4.37 3.00 -14.00
CA HIS A 53 -4.91 1.98 -14.91
C HIS A 53 -4.78 2.39 -16.37
N LYS A 54 -5.24 3.59 -16.73
CA LYS A 54 -5.10 4.14 -18.10
C LYS A 54 -3.63 4.14 -18.55
N SER A 55 -2.72 4.55 -17.69
CA SER A 55 -1.29 4.60 -17.96
C SER A 55 -0.69 3.21 -18.18
N LEU A 56 -1.03 2.24 -17.33
CA LEU A 56 -0.53 0.87 -17.45
C LEU A 56 -1.05 0.17 -18.70
N LEU A 57 -2.31 0.43 -19.11
CA LEU A 57 -2.85 -0.05 -20.39
C LEU A 57 -2.07 0.52 -21.58
N LYS A 58 -1.75 1.83 -21.57
CA LYS A 58 -0.91 2.48 -22.61
C LYS A 58 0.50 1.88 -22.68
N LEU A 59 1.04 1.41 -21.54
CA LEU A 59 2.32 0.69 -21.49
C LEU A 59 2.20 -0.79 -21.92
N GLY A 60 1.00 -1.24 -22.31
CA GLY A 60 0.70 -2.58 -22.81
C GLY A 60 0.45 -3.62 -21.73
N PHE A 61 0.32 -3.23 -20.46
CA PHE A 61 -0.11 -4.14 -19.41
C PHE A 61 -1.61 -4.45 -19.53
N LYS A 62 -1.99 -5.60 -19.02
CA LYS A 62 -3.40 -6.02 -18.87
C LYS A 62 -3.68 -6.17 -17.37
N ARG A 63 -4.86 -5.74 -16.93
CA ARG A 63 -5.30 -5.91 -15.55
C ARG A 63 -5.73 -7.36 -15.30
N SER A 64 -5.35 -7.93 -14.17
CA SER A 64 -5.81 -9.24 -13.75
C SER A 64 -7.32 -9.20 -13.43
N LYS A 65 -8.01 -10.32 -13.72
CA LYS A 65 -9.41 -10.50 -13.31
C LYS A 65 -9.54 -10.95 -11.86
N ALA A 66 -8.50 -11.61 -11.32
CA ALA A 66 -8.50 -12.14 -9.96
C ALA A 66 -8.23 -11.06 -8.90
N ASP A 67 -7.36 -10.10 -9.23
CA ASP A 67 -6.98 -9.00 -8.34
C ASP A 67 -6.79 -7.71 -9.16
N PRO A 68 -7.57 -6.66 -8.89
CA PRO A 68 -7.46 -5.39 -9.60
C PRO A 68 -6.16 -4.62 -9.33
N GLY A 69 -5.40 -4.94 -8.29
CA GLY A 69 -4.08 -4.39 -8.00
C GLY A 69 -2.96 -5.07 -8.78
N VAL A 70 -3.25 -6.15 -9.50
CA VAL A 70 -2.27 -6.92 -10.27
C VAL A 70 -2.42 -6.67 -11.77
N TYR A 71 -1.33 -6.30 -12.40
CA TYR A 71 -1.22 -6.13 -13.85
C TYR A 71 -0.17 -7.08 -14.40
N TYR A 72 -0.37 -7.56 -15.61
CA TYR A 72 0.57 -8.44 -16.29
C TYR A 72 0.84 -7.97 -17.71
N TYR A 73 2.03 -8.25 -18.17
CA TYR A 73 2.48 -8.08 -19.54
C TYR A 73 3.13 -9.38 -20.01
N ARG A 74 2.83 -9.79 -21.25
CA ARG A 74 3.42 -10.98 -21.85
C ARG A 74 3.67 -10.76 -23.33
N ASP A 75 4.87 -11.05 -23.79
CA ASP A 75 5.23 -11.11 -25.19
C ASP A 75 6.31 -12.19 -25.42
N LYS A 76 6.94 -12.18 -26.60
CA LYS A 76 8.03 -13.12 -26.96
C LYS A 76 9.28 -12.94 -26.08
N SER A 77 9.47 -11.78 -25.46
CA SER A 77 10.64 -11.49 -24.60
C SER A 77 10.46 -11.97 -23.16
N GLY A 78 9.25 -12.33 -22.76
CA GLY A 78 8.96 -12.86 -21.43
C GLY A 78 7.64 -12.44 -20.84
N ILE A 79 7.52 -12.69 -19.54
CA ILE A 79 6.36 -12.34 -18.72
C ILE A 79 6.80 -11.32 -17.67
N MET A 80 5.93 -10.37 -17.40
CA MET A 80 6.12 -9.37 -16.35
C MET A 80 4.83 -9.19 -15.55
N LEU A 81 4.97 -9.07 -14.24
CA LEU A 81 3.91 -8.70 -13.32
C LEU A 81 4.22 -7.34 -12.71
N PHE A 82 3.18 -6.55 -12.53
CA PHE A 82 3.24 -5.31 -11.78
C PHE A 82 2.13 -5.32 -10.74
N VAL A 83 2.53 -5.43 -9.48
CA VAL A 83 1.63 -5.38 -8.33
C VAL A 83 1.66 -3.99 -7.75
N VAL A 84 0.49 -3.41 -7.54
CA VAL A 84 0.34 -2.02 -7.09
C VAL A 84 -0.46 -1.98 -5.81
N TYR A 85 0.06 -1.25 -4.83
CA TYR A 85 -0.65 -0.90 -3.61
C TYR A 85 -0.49 0.61 -3.37
N VAL A 86 -1.50 1.38 -3.71
CA VAL A 86 -1.54 2.86 -3.66
C VAL A 86 -0.37 3.48 -4.45
N ASP A 87 0.71 3.86 -3.79
CA ASP A 87 1.92 4.48 -4.35
C ASP A 87 3.11 3.50 -4.42
N ASP A 88 2.98 2.33 -3.82
CA ASP A 88 3.99 1.28 -3.88
C ASP A 88 3.76 0.36 -5.08
N GLY A 89 4.79 0.17 -5.89
CA GLY A 89 4.75 -0.71 -7.05
C GLY A 89 5.86 -1.75 -7.03
N LEU A 90 5.50 -3.03 -7.16
CA LEU A 90 6.42 -4.14 -7.27
C LEU A 90 6.43 -4.71 -8.68
N LEU A 91 7.58 -4.63 -9.34
CA LEU A 91 7.79 -5.15 -10.70
C LEU A 91 8.55 -6.47 -10.64
N MET A 92 8.02 -7.50 -11.29
CA MET A 92 8.61 -8.82 -11.37
C MET A 92 8.62 -9.30 -12.81
N SER A 93 9.72 -9.91 -13.26
CA SER A 93 9.81 -10.49 -14.60
C SER A 93 10.80 -11.65 -14.62
N ASN A 94 10.59 -12.59 -15.55
CA ASN A 94 11.53 -13.61 -15.88
C ASN A 94 12.59 -13.14 -16.90
N SER A 95 12.48 -11.91 -17.42
CA SER A 95 13.41 -11.30 -18.37
C SER A 95 13.96 -9.98 -17.83
N PRO A 96 15.27 -9.89 -17.50
CA PRO A 96 15.90 -8.65 -17.04
C PRO A 96 15.78 -7.51 -18.05
N THR A 97 15.88 -7.81 -19.34
CA THR A 97 15.77 -6.84 -20.43
C THR A 97 14.36 -6.24 -20.50
N LEU A 98 13.33 -7.09 -20.42
CA LEU A 98 11.94 -6.67 -20.38
C LEU A 98 11.67 -5.82 -19.14
N LEU A 99 12.17 -6.25 -17.97
CA LEU A 99 12.04 -5.50 -16.72
C LEU A 99 12.64 -4.10 -16.85
N LYS A 100 13.87 -3.98 -17.35
CA LYS A 100 14.54 -2.68 -17.55
C LYS A 100 13.73 -1.79 -18.50
N LYS A 101 13.32 -2.32 -19.67
CA LYS A 101 12.55 -1.58 -20.68
C LYS A 101 11.25 -1.01 -20.11
N LYS A 102 10.43 -1.85 -19.50
CA LYS A 102 9.12 -1.44 -18.96
C LYS A 102 9.25 -0.52 -17.74
N LYS A 103 10.22 -0.78 -16.84
CA LYS A 103 10.52 0.10 -15.72
C LYS A 103 10.92 1.51 -16.20
N THR A 104 11.82 1.61 -17.17
CA THR A 104 12.21 2.91 -17.76
C THR A 104 11.02 3.62 -18.38
N ALA A 105 10.16 2.90 -19.11
CA ALA A 105 8.96 3.49 -19.70
C ALA A 105 7.98 4.00 -18.64
N PHE A 106 7.80 3.27 -17.54
CA PHE A 106 6.97 3.68 -16.42
C PHE A 106 7.51 4.96 -15.74
N LEU A 107 8.82 5.00 -15.47
CA LEU A 107 9.49 6.14 -14.84
C LEU A 107 9.51 7.42 -15.70
N LYS A 108 9.29 7.31 -17.00
CA LYS A 108 9.10 8.47 -17.89
C LYS A 108 7.71 9.10 -17.76
N VAL A 109 6.73 8.32 -17.34
CA VAL A 109 5.33 8.75 -17.20
C VAL A 109 5.04 9.28 -15.80
N TRP A 110 5.64 8.65 -14.80
CA TRP A 110 5.34 8.92 -13.40
C TRP A 110 6.58 9.34 -12.61
N GLU A 111 6.44 10.36 -11.78
CA GLU A 111 7.48 10.70 -10.80
C GLU A 111 7.57 9.61 -9.74
N ALA A 112 8.44 8.65 -9.96
CA ALA A 112 8.63 7.51 -9.09
C ALA A 112 10.11 7.24 -8.87
N ARG A 113 10.45 6.73 -7.69
CA ARG A 113 11.81 6.32 -7.34
C ARG A 113 11.98 4.83 -7.59
N ASP A 114 13.02 4.47 -8.33
CA ASP A 114 13.47 3.08 -8.41
C ASP A 114 14.24 2.71 -7.15
N MET A 115 13.69 1.79 -6.36
CA MET A 115 14.29 1.30 -5.12
C MET A 115 15.24 0.11 -5.36
N GLY A 116 15.40 -0.33 -6.61
CA GLY A 116 16.24 -1.46 -6.97
C GLY A 116 15.62 -2.82 -6.63
N ALA A 117 16.46 -3.76 -6.16
CA ALA A 117 15.97 -5.07 -5.73
C ALA A 117 15.15 -4.95 -4.45
N VAL A 118 13.97 -5.58 -4.45
CA VAL A 118 13.08 -5.54 -3.31
C VAL A 118 13.73 -6.19 -2.08
N LYS A 119 13.72 -5.45 -0.97
CA LYS A 119 14.13 -5.91 0.36
C LYS A 119 13.00 -5.84 1.36
N GLU A 120 12.06 -4.94 1.08
CA GLU A 120 10.87 -4.74 1.89
C GLU A 120 9.68 -4.35 0.98
N TYR A 121 8.51 -4.88 1.29
CA TYR A 121 7.26 -4.52 0.60
C TYR A 121 6.07 -4.71 1.55
N LEU A 122 5.29 -3.66 1.75
CA LEU A 122 4.10 -3.64 2.62
C LEU A 122 4.35 -4.22 4.02
N GLY A 123 5.47 -3.86 4.63
CA GLY A 123 5.85 -4.32 5.99
C GLY A 123 6.43 -5.73 6.05
N PHE A 124 6.54 -6.44 4.92
CA PHE A 124 7.26 -7.70 4.85
C PHE A 124 8.72 -7.47 4.46
N GLN A 125 9.64 -8.05 5.20
CA GLN A 125 11.04 -8.17 4.81
C GLN A 125 11.20 -9.33 3.82
N ILE A 126 12.00 -9.12 2.78
CA ILE A 126 12.21 -10.10 1.71
C ILE A 126 13.69 -10.41 1.60
N ILE A 127 14.06 -11.62 1.98
CA ILE A 127 15.42 -12.16 1.83
C ILE A 127 15.40 -13.12 0.65
N ARG A 128 16.17 -12.80 -0.39
CA ARG A 128 16.22 -13.61 -1.61
C ARG A 128 17.63 -14.09 -1.88
N ASN A 129 17.79 -15.41 -2.05
CA ASN A 129 19.00 -16.01 -2.58
C ASN A 129 18.72 -16.57 -3.98
N ARG A 130 19.31 -15.95 -5.01
CA ARG A 130 19.09 -16.33 -6.41
C ARG A 130 19.82 -17.63 -6.79
N GLU A 131 20.97 -17.88 -6.21
CA GLU A 131 21.77 -19.08 -6.46
C GLU A 131 21.08 -20.33 -5.92
N LYS A 132 20.52 -20.22 -4.69
CA LYS A 132 19.76 -21.31 -4.05
C LYS A 132 18.29 -21.35 -4.46
N CYS A 133 17.85 -20.44 -5.33
CA CYS A 133 16.43 -20.29 -5.73
C CYS A 133 15.46 -20.20 -4.53
N THR A 134 15.90 -19.57 -3.43
CA THR A 134 15.08 -19.43 -2.22
C THR A 134 14.68 -18.00 -1.99
N MET A 135 13.50 -17.83 -1.38
CA MET A 135 12.97 -16.54 -0.93
C MET A 135 12.26 -16.72 0.41
N ILE A 136 12.61 -15.86 1.36
CA ILE A 136 12.01 -15.83 2.71
C ILE A 136 11.29 -14.51 2.85
N LEU A 137 10.02 -14.59 3.24
CA LEU A 137 9.22 -13.43 3.63
C LEU A 137 8.98 -13.51 5.13
N HIS A 138 9.26 -12.44 5.85
CA HIS A 138 9.03 -12.39 7.31
C HIS A 138 8.71 -10.99 7.79
N GLN A 139 8.15 -10.91 9.00
CA GLN A 139 7.80 -9.64 9.67
C GLN A 139 8.54 -9.49 11.01
N HIS A 140 9.74 -10.05 11.12
CA HIS A 140 10.50 -10.05 12.37
C HIS A 140 10.63 -8.66 13.02
N PRO A 141 11.00 -7.58 12.30
CA PRO A 141 11.07 -6.25 12.89
C PRO A 141 9.72 -5.75 13.45
N TYR A 142 8.62 -6.10 12.78
CA TYR A 142 7.28 -5.78 13.26
C TYR A 142 6.94 -6.54 14.54
N VAL A 143 7.25 -7.83 14.60
CA VAL A 143 7.05 -8.65 15.80
C VAL A 143 7.82 -8.06 16.99
N LEU A 144 9.10 -7.70 16.81
CA LEU A 144 9.89 -7.05 17.85
C LEU A 144 9.27 -5.72 18.31
N LYS A 145 8.77 -4.91 17.37
CA LYS A 145 8.08 -3.66 17.69
C LYS A 145 6.81 -3.89 18.53
N VAL A 146 6.03 -4.93 18.21
CA VAL A 146 4.84 -5.32 18.99
C VAL A 146 5.23 -5.77 20.38
N LEU A 147 6.20 -6.70 20.51
CA LEU A 147 6.68 -7.17 21.80
C LEU A 147 7.17 -6.01 22.69
N LYS A 148 7.92 -5.06 22.11
CA LYS A 148 8.39 -3.88 22.82
C LYS A 148 7.23 -2.99 23.30
N ARG A 149 6.23 -2.76 22.43
CA ARG A 149 5.04 -1.96 22.76
C ARG A 149 4.29 -2.52 23.98
N PHE A 150 4.22 -3.84 24.09
CA PHE A 150 3.53 -4.52 25.20
C PHE A 150 4.48 -4.94 26.34
N GLN A 151 5.76 -4.51 26.33
CA GLN A 151 6.77 -4.86 27.33
C GLN A 151 6.98 -6.38 27.48
N MET A 152 6.85 -7.10 26.36
CA MET A 152 6.89 -8.57 26.31
C MET A 152 8.19 -9.13 25.68
N GLU A 153 9.26 -8.33 25.61
CA GLU A 153 10.51 -8.71 24.93
C GLU A 153 11.19 -9.93 25.59
N ASN A 154 11.03 -10.08 26.91
CA ASN A 154 11.70 -11.12 27.71
C ASN A 154 10.75 -12.20 28.21
N ILE A 155 9.53 -12.30 27.66
CA ILE A 155 8.60 -13.34 28.09
C ILE A 155 9.00 -14.71 27.55
N LYS A 156 8.70 -15.75 28.34
CA LYS A 156 8.82 -17.13 27.88
C LYS A 156 7.76 -17.40 26.82
N HIS A 157 8.19 -17.80 25.61
CA HIS A 157 7.23 -18.13 24.57
C HIS A 157 6.44 -19.40 24.91
N VAL A 158 5.17 -19.43 24.52
CA VAL A 158 4.30 -20.60 24.61
C VAL A 158 3.81 -20.97 23.20
N ARG A 159 3.55 -22.26 22.98
CA ARG A 159 3.14 -22.77 21.66
C ARG A 159 1.66 -22.52 21.36
N THR A 160 0.85 -22.34 22.39
CA THR A 160 -0.60 -22.15 22.28
C THR A 160 -1.00 -20.81 22.87
N PRO A 161 -1.98 -20.10 22.30
CA PRO A 161 -2.47 -18.83 22.85
C PRO A 161 -3.05 -18.95 24.25
N LEU A 162 -3.58 -20.12 24.60
CA LEU A 162 -4.19 -20.41 25.90
C LEU A 162 -3.52 -21.63 26.54
N PRO A 163 -3.49 -21.71 27.87
CA PRO A 163 -2.99 -22.89 28.59
C PRO A 163 -3.76 -24.15 28.17
N SER A 164 -3.08 -25.30 28.18
CA SER A 164 -3.73 -26.59 27.95
C SER A 164 -4.83 -26.82 28.98
N GLY A 165 -6.03 -27.16 28.49
CA GLY A 165 -7.20 -27.39 29.37
C GLY A 165 -7.99 -26.13 29.73
N TYR A 166 -7.58 -24.94 29.28
CA TYR A 166 -8.37 -23.74 29.47
C TYR A 166 -9.69 -23.84 28.72
N GLN A 167 -10.79 -23.72 29.40
CA GLN A 167 -12.14 -23.62 28.84
C GLN A 167 -12.66 -22.20 29.12
N PRO A 168 -12.97 -21.39 28.12
CA PRO A 168 -13.55 -20.08 28.34
C PRO A 168 -14.94 -20.23 28.99
N GLU A 169 -15.16 -19.55 30.09
CA GLU A 169 -16.46 -19.48 30.71
C GLU A 169 -17.34 -18.42 30.02
N LYS A 170 -18.63 -18.71 29.96
CA LYS A 170 -19.59 -17.74 29.45
C LYS A 170 -19.69 -16.57 30.44
N ALA A 171 -19.58 -15.35 29.93
CA ALA A 171 -19.78 -14.17 30.78
C ALA A 171 -21.15 -14.21 31.47
N PRO A 172 -21.25 -13.74 32.72
CA PRO A 172 -22.52 -13.59 33.41
C PRO A 172 -23.53 -12.81 32.59
N VAL A 173 -24.82 -13.09 32.75
CA VAL A 173 -25.89 -12.47 31.96
C VAL A 173 -25.95 -10.94 32.16
N ASP A 174 -25.50 -10.48 33.29
CA ASP A 174 -25.45 -9.07 33.71
C ASP A 174 -24.10 -8.41 33.45
N TYR A 175 -23.14 -9.14 32.86
CA TYR A 175 -21.81 -8.61 32.54
C TYR A 175 -21.92 -7.46 31.52
N LYS A 176 -21.45 -6.29 31.93
CA LYS A 176 -21.31 -5.12 31.04
C LYS A 176 -19.83 -4.94 30.71
N ALA A 177 -19.48 -5.19 29.44
CA ALA A 177 -18.12 -4.93 28.96
C ALA A 177 -17.79 -3.43 29.11
N ASP A 178 -16.69 -3.13 29.76
CA ASP A 178 -16.20 -1.76 29.89
C ASP A 178 -15.18 -1.41 28.78
N ALA A 179 -14.62 -0.20 28.82
CA ALA A 179 -13.67 0.24 27.79
C ALA A 179 -12.33 -0.55 27.85
N SER A 180 -11.97 -1.17 28.98
CA SER A 180 -10.76 -1.97 29.16
C SER A 180 -10.88 -3.35 28.51
N ASP A 181 -12.08 -3.87 28.35
CA ASP A 181 -12.34 -5.17 27.72
C ASP A 181 -12.21 -5.13 26.19
N ARG A 182 -12.04 -3.94 25.60
CA ARG A 182 -11.97 -3.71 24.15
C ARG A 182 -10.57 -3.39 23.63
N GLN A 183 -9.54 -3.54 24.47
CA GLN A 183 -8.15 -3.25 24.09
C GLN A 183 -7.40 -4.48 23.56
#